data_a5a3dc3e3632e9010a07f4eb3bb453ac
#
_entry.id   a5a3dc3e3632e9010a07f4eb3bb453ac
#
_cell.length_a   1.000
_cell.length_b   1.000
_cell.length_c   1.000
_cell.angle_alpha   90.00
_cell.angle_beta   90.00
_cell.angle_gamma   90.00
#
_symmetry.space_group_name_H-M   'P 1'
#
loop_
_entity.id
_entity.type
_entity.pdbx_description
1 polymer ?
#
loop_
_entity_poly.entity_id
_entity_poly.type
_entity_poly.pdbx_seq_one_letter_code
_entity_poly.pdbx_strand_id
1 'polypeptide(L)'
;MSLIQVSNLSFTYDGSFQPVFENVNMQLDTAWRLGFIGRNGRGKTTFLKLLLGELHYQGSIHASVGFSYFPYPVKDSSQLALYVLESICPDFLYWQLLREMNLLGVPEEILYQPYNTLSNGEQTKLQLAVLFLRENQFLLIDEPTNHLDMLGRTLVSRYLRTKSGFILVSHDRAFLDGCIDHILSINKANIEVQKGNYSSWWENKQRQDAFELEENRKLQKEITRLQETAREKAQWSDRVEATKIGQGPCDRGYIGHKAAKMMARSKAIAGRREAAIAEKSKLLKNIERADSLKIFQLPYHQSTLVRLQNVTISYGERTVCRDISFEIRPGDRICLQGPNGSGKSSLLRLILGEAIPHTGEVRIGSGVRLSYVSQSTLGLGGSLRDLARDQGVEESLLLSMLAKLGMAKTQTEKDLESLSDGQKKKVLLAVSICQKTHLHIWDEPLNFMDVISRTQLEELLLTFKPTILFVEHDKMFCEHIANKTVTLG
;
A
#
# COMPACT_ATOMS: atom_id res chain seq x y z
N MET A 1 -13.84 6.54 31.31
CA MET A 1 -13.40 6.09 29.98
C MET A 1 -14.48 6.47 29.00
N SER A 2 -14.21 7.29 28.04
CA SER A 2 -15.16 7.65 27.00
C SER A 2 -14.97 6.72 25.80
N LEU A 3 -16.09 6.31 25.19
CA LEU A 3 -16.09 5.34 24.10
C LEU A 3 -16.65 5.99 22.84
N ILE A 4 -16.09 5.64 21.71
CA ILE A 4 -16.65 5.86 20.38
C ILE A 4 -17.34 4.54 20.00
N GLN A 5 -18.64 4.56 19.85
CA GLN A 5 -19.44 3.39 19.50
C GLN A 5 -19.98 3.54 18.08
N VAL A 6 -19.65 2.59 17.24
CA VAL A 6 -20.16 2.47 15.87
C VAL A 6 -21.09 1.27 15.82
N SER A 7 -22.33 1.48 15.38
CA SER A 7 -23.38 0.44 15.36
C SER A 7 -24.06 0.38 13.99
N ASN A 8 -24.03 -0.81 13.37
CA ASN A 8 -24.65 -1.13 12.08
C ASN A 8 -24.30 -0.15 10.96
N LEU A 9 -23.04 0.34 10.97
CA LEU A 9 -22.57 1.30 9.98
C LEU A 9 -22.51 0.66 8.58
N SER A 10 -23.28 1.22 7.66
CA SER A 10 -23.27 0.84 6.25
C SER A 10 -23.14 2.08 5.37
N PHE A 11 -22.28 2.01 4.35
CA PHE A 11 -22.02 3.14 3.47
C PHE A 11 -21.73 2.68 2.04
N THR A 12 -22.34 3.37 1.08
CA THR A 12 -22.12 3.20 -0.37
C THR A 12 -22.04 4.58 -1.00
N TYR A 13 -21.05 4.82 -1.87
CA TYR A 13 -20.98 6.06 -2.64
C TYR A 13 -22.10 6.15 -3.67
N ASP A 14 -22.61 7.35 -3.89
CA ASP A 14 -23.60 7.61 -4.93
C ASP A 14 -23.08 7.17 -6.30
N GLY A 15 -23.89 6.40 -7.02
CA GLY A 15 -23.50 5.82 -8.32
C GLY A 15 -22.65 4.54 -8.25
N SER A 16 -22.31 4.04 -7.05
CA SER A 16 -21.65 2.73 -6.88
C SER A 16 -22.66 1.67 -6.47
N PHE A 17 -22.54 0.46 -7.08
CA PHE A 17 -23.31 -0.71 -6.65
C PHE A 17 -22.60 -1.52 -5.56
N GLN A 18 -21.34 -1.21 -5.25
CA GLN A 18 -20.57 -1.95 -4.24
C GLN A 18 -20.50 -1.12 -2.96
N PRO A 19 -20.97 -1.67 -1.83
CA PRO A 19 -20.84 -1.02 -0.55
C PRO A 19 -19.37 -0.98 -0.11
N VAL A 20 -18.98 0.14 0.51
CA VAL A 20 -17.65 0.28 1.13
C VAL A 20 -17.66 -0.35 2.53
N PHE A 21 -18.77 -0.17 3.25
CA PHE A 21 -19.01 -0.75 4.56
C PHE A 21 -20.38 -1.39 4.63
N GLU A 22 -20.48 -2.55 5.29
CA GLU A 22 -21.73 -3.28 5.53
C GLU A 22 -21.82 -3.71 6.99
N ASN A 23 -22.82 -3.21 7.71
CA ASN A 23 -23.14 -3.60 9.09
C ASN A 23 -21.93 -3.62 10.05
N VAL A 24 -21.07 -2.62 9.96
CA VAL A 24 -19.88 -2.53 10.80
C VAL A 24 -20.29 -2.17 12.23
N ASN A 25 -19.82 -2.96 13.19
CA ASN A 25 -20.02 -2.75 14.62
C ASN A 25 -18.66 -2.77 15.31
N MET A 26 -18.35 -1.69 16.07
CA MET A 26 -17.10 -1.61 16.84
C MET A 26 -17.21 -0.63 17.99
N GLN A 27 -16.29 -0.78 18.94
CA GLN A 27 -16.11 0.15 20.06
C GLN A 27 -14.64 0.51 20.16
N LEU A 28 -14.36 1.82 20.27
CA LEU A 28 -13.01 2.36 20.38
C LEU A 28 -12.94 3.19 21.67
N ASP A 29 -11.89 2.99 22.45
CA ASP A 29 -11.62 3.83 23.61
C ASP A 29 -10.93 5.12 23.16
N THR A 30 -11.39 6.25 23.66
CA THR A 30 -10.83 7.56 23.32
C THR A 30 -9.41 7.79 23.87
N ALA A 31 -8.89 6.90 24.69
CA ALA A 31 -7.49 6.93 25.15
C ALA A 31 -6.53 6.14 24.27
N TRP A 32 -7.04 5.31 23.34
CA TRP A 32 -6.19 4.48 22.49
C TRP A 32 -5.44 5.28 21.41
N ARG A 33 -4.28 4.76 21.07
CA ARG A 33 -3.45 5.19 19.94
C ARG A 33 -3.60 4.16 18.83
N LEU A 34 -4.56 4.40 17.96
CA LEU A 34 -4.98 3.43 16.94
C LEU A 34 -4.19 3.62 15.63
N GLY A 35 -3.53 2.59 15.16
CA GLY A 35 -3.00 2.54 13.80
C GLY A 35 -4.04 1.98 12.84
N PHE A 36 -4.47 2.75 11.85
CA PHE A 36 -5.49 2.36 10.90
C PHE A 36 -4.86 1.87 9.61
N ILE A 37 -4.95 0.57 9.35
CA ILE A 37 -4.28 -0.10 8.26
C ILE A 37 -5.26 -0.82 7.33
N GLY A 38 -4.84 -1.01 6.08
CA GLY A 38 -5.62 -1.67 5.04
C GLY A 38 -5.14 -1.29 3.65
N ARG A 39 -5.53 -2.04 2.62
CA ARG A 39 -5.20 -1.72 1.22
C ARG A 39 -5.74 -0.35 0.80
N ASN A 40 -5.08 0.28 -0.17
CA ASN A 40 -5.60 1.50 -0.78
C ASN A 40 -6.92 1.23 -1.49
N GLY A 41 -7.86 2.19 -1.37
CA GLY A 41 -9.22 2.06 -1.91
C GLY A 41 -10.18 1.22 -1.06
N ARG A 42 -9.79 0.76 0.14
CA ARG A 42 -10.68 0.02 1.07
C ARG A 42 -11.52 0.91 1.98
N GLY A 43 -11.43 2.22 1.84
CA GLY A 43 -12.28 3.14 2.58
C GLY A 43 -11.67 3.70 3.87
N LYS A 44 -10.33 3.67 4.06
CA LYS A 44 -9.70 4.29 5.25
C LYS A 44 -10.12 5.76 5.40
N THR A 45 -9.83 6.58 4.41
CA THR A 45 -10.21 8.01 4.41
C THR A 45 -11.74 8.19 4.45
N THR A 46 -12.50 7.28 3.80
CA THR A 46 -13.96 7.28 3.87
C THR A 46 -14.45 7.09 5.30
N PHE A 47 -13.85 6.15 6.04
CA PHE A 47 -14.19 5.92 7.45
C PHE A 47 -13.89 7.15 8.32
N LEU A 48 -12.74 7.81 8.10
CA LEU A 48 -12.42 9.05 8.81
C LEU A 48 -13.45 10.16 8.50
N LYS A 49 -13.88 10.30 7.25
CA LYS A 49 -14.93 11.26 6.85
C LYS A 49 -16.30 10.94 7.45
N LEU A 50 -16.63 9.66 7.62
CA LEU A 50 -17.86 9.24 8.32
C LEU A 50 -17.81 9.61 9.81
N LEU A 51 -16.65 9.45 10.47
CA LEU A 51 -16.47 9.92 11.86
C LEU A 51 -16.60 11.44 11.99
N LEU A 52 -16.14 12.19 10.98
CA LEU A 52 -16.29 13.66 10.93
C LEU A 52 -17.73 14.12 10.64
N GLY A 53 -18.61 13.19 10.21
CA GLY A 53 -19.98 13.54 9.81
C GLY A 53 -20.07 14.23 8.44
N GLU A 54 -19.03 14.15 7.62
CA GLU A 54 -19.01 14.75 6.26
C GLU A 54 -19.82 13.93 5.23
N LEU A 55 -20.13 12.68 5.54
CA LEU A 55 -20.83 11.76 4.63
C LEU A 55 -22.08 11.19 5.31
N HIS A 56 -23.17 11.06 4.57
CA HIS A 56 -24.39 10.42 5.04
C HIS A 56 -24.23 8.89 5.04
N TYR A 57 -24.63 8.23 6.11
CA TYR A 57 -24.50 6.78 6.29
C TYR A 57 -25.74 6.19 6.97
N GLN A 58 -25.87 4.87 6.87
CA GLN A 58 -26.87 4.11 7.64
C GLN A 58 -26.22 3.56 8.92
N GLY A 59 -26.99 3.51 9.99
CA GLY A 59 -26.51 3.11 11.32
C GLY A 59 -26.29 4.30 12.24
N SER A 60 -25.45 4.17 13.26
CA SER A 60 -25.16 5.25 14.21
C SER A 60 -23.71 5.26 14.67
N ILE A 61 -23.18 6.46 14.88
CA ILE A 61 -21.89 6.72 15.51
C ILE A 61 -22.14 7.61 16.72
N HIS A 62 -21.83 7.09 17.91
CA HIS A 62 -21.95 7.82 19.17
C HIS A 62 -20.56 8.05 19.76
N ALA A 63 -20.21 9.30 19.99
CA ALA A 63 -18.95 9.69 20.61
C ALA A 63 -19.21 10.78 21.65
N SER A 64 -18.49 10.75 22.76
CA SER A 64 -18.51 11.77 23.81
C SER A 64 -17.47 12.87 23.58
N VAL A 65 -16.70 12.77 22.49
CA VAL A 65 -15.63 13.70 22.08
C VAL A 65 -15.89 14.19 20.66
N GLY A 66 -15.40 15.38 20.35
CA GLY A 66 -15.36 15.86 18.96
C GLY A 66 -14.25 15.20 18.15
N PHE A 67 -14.31 15.34 16.84
CA PHE A 67 -13.27 14.85 15.95
C PHE A 67 -12.53 16.00 15.27
N SER A 68 -11.22 15.93 15.22
CA SER A 68 -10.37 16.84 14.46
C SER A 68 -9.55 16.07 13.43
N TYR A 69 -9.42 16.62 12.23
CA TYR A 69 -8.75 15.96 11.11
C TYR A 69 -7.42 16.61 10.78
N PHE A 70 -6.43 15.79 10.50
CA PHE A 70 -5.15 16.18 9.94
C PHE A 70 -4.96 15.48 8.58
N PRO A 71 -4.55 16.16 7.50
CA PRO A 71 -4.14 17.56 7.45
C PRO A 71 -5.32 18.56 7.52
N TYR A 72 -5.15 19.60 8.31
CA TYR A 72 -6.18 20.65 8.40
C TYR A 72 -6.10 21.56 7.17
N PRO A 73 -7.22 21.84 6.49
CA PRO A 73 -7.23 22.67 5.30
C PRO A 73 -6.99 24.16 5.68
N VAL A 74 -5.82 24.67 5.29
CA VAL A 74 -5.46 26.08 5.50
C VAL A 74 -6.12 26.93 4.42
N LYS A 75 -6.95 27.91 4.82
CA LYS A 75 -7.69 28.77 3.88
C LYS A 75 -6.77 29.80 3.19
N ASP A 76 -5.86 30.40 3.94
CA ASP A 76 -4.92 31.40 3.44
C ASP A 76 -3.51 31.08 3.97
N SER A 77 -2.70 30.51 3.10
CA SER A 77 -1.32 30.13 3.41
C SER A 77 -0.32 31.29 3.29
N SER A 78 -0.74 32.48 2.84
CA SER A 78 0.12 33.66 2.76
C SER A 78 0.31 34.36 4.10
N GLN A 79 -0.55 34.07 5.08
CA GLN A 79 -0.46 34.61 6.44
C GLN A 79 0.72 34.05 7.21
N LEU A 80 1.11 34.75 8.30
CA LEU A 80 2.12 34.22 9.22
C LEU A 80 1.66 32.90 9.83
N ALA A 81 2.61 31.99 10.06
CA ALA A 81 2.32 30.68 10.61
C ALA A 81 1.53 30.76 11.93
N LEU A 82 1.85 31.72 12.80
CA LEU A 82 1.13 31.94 14.04
C LEU A 82 -0.37 32.17 13.81
N TYR A 83 -0.76 33.06 12.90
CA TYR A 83 -2.18 33.35 12.61
C TYR A 83 -2.92 32.17 11.98
N VAL A 84 -2.21 31.39 11.16
CA VAL A 84 -2.76 30.13 10.64
C VAL A 84 -3.06 29.17 11.80
N LEU A 85 -2.15 29.01 12.76
CA LEU A 85 -2.34 28.14 13.92
C LEU A 85 -3.45 28.63 14.84
N GLU A 86 -3.57 29.96 15.07
CA GLU A 86 -4.68 30.56 15.80
C GLU A 86 -6.04 30.30 15.13
N SER A 87 -6.07 30.28 13.79
CA SER A 87 -7.30 29.94 13.04
C SER A 87 -7.72 28.46 13.25
N ILE A 88 -6.77 27.57 13.50
CA ILE A 88 -7.01 26.13 13.75
C ILE A 88 -7.50 25.92 15.19
N CYS A 89 -6.87 26.55 16.16
CA CYS A 89 -7.21 26.45 17.59
C CYS A 89 -7.13 27.85 18.23
N PRO A 90 -8.24 28.59 18.33
CA PRO A 90 -8.21 29.97 18.84
C PRO A 90 -7.82 30.10 20.32
N ASP A 91 -8.04 29.04 21.11
CA ASP A 91 -7.97 29.09 22.57
C ASP A 91 -6.66 28.55 23.15
N PHE A 92 -5.64 28.28 22.33
CA PHE A 92 -4.37 27.79 22.87
C PHE A 92 -3.59 28.89 23.58
N LEU A 93 -2.89 28.50 24.66
CA LEU A 93 -1.92 29.39 25.30
C LEU A 93 -0.58 29.33 24.58
N TYR A 94 0.04 30.47 24.28
CA TYR A 94 1.30 30.58 23.52
C TYR A 94 2.40 29.63 24.04
N TRP A 95 2.59 29.57 25.37
CA TRP A 95 3.58 28.69 25.99
C TRP A 95 3.31 27.19 25.76
N GLN A 96 2.02 26.81 25.61
CA GLN A 96 1.66 25.42 25.29
C GLN A 96 2.09 25.09 23.85
N LEU A 97 1.86 25.99 22.91
CA LEU A 97 2.31 25.83 21.52
C LEU A 97 3.84 25.70 21.47
N LEU A 98 4.59 26.57 22.14
CA LEU A 98 6.06 26.50 22.18
C LEU A 98 6.56 25.17 22.77
N ARG A 99 5.90 24.65 23.79
CA ARG A 99 6.23 23.35 24.37
C ARG A 99 6.05 22.23 23.34
N GLU A 100 4.94 22.22 22.63
CA GLU A 100 4.67 21.20 21.61
C GLU A 100 5.65 21.32 20.43
N MET A 101 5.96 22.53 19.99
CA MET A 101 6.96 22.79 18.95
C MET A 101 8.35 22.30 19.35
N ASN A 102 8.76 22.53 20.58
CA ASN A 102 10.07 22.03 21.10
C ASN A 102 10.14 20.51 21.06
N LEU A 103 9.06 19.80 21.41
CA LEU A 103 8.99 18.33 21.32
C LEU A 103 9.11 17.84 19.88
N LEU A 104 8.68 18.63 18.90
CA LEU A 104 8.75 18.36 17.45
C LEU A 104 10.03 18.90 16.79
N GLY A 105 10.91 19.55 17.56
CA GLY A 105 12.15 20.15 17.06
C GLY A 105 11.89 21.27 16.04
N VAL A 106 10.87 22.09 16.27
CA VAL A 106 10.50 23.24 15.45
C VAL A 106 10.88 24.51 16.20
N PRO A 107 11.76 25.37 15.64
CA PRO A 107 12.18 26.61 16.31
C PRO A 107 11.06 27.65 16.27
N GLU A 108 11.07 28.55 17.26
CA GLU A 108 10.04 29.59 17.45
C GLU A 108 9.99 30.59 16.28
N GLU A 109 11.14 30.89 15.67
CA GLU A 109 11.25 31.88 14.58
C GLU A 109 10.36 31.55 13.37
N ILE A 110 10.00 30.29 13.19
CA ILE A 110 9.12 29.84 12.10
C ILE A 110 7.70 30.39 12.24
N LEU A 111 7.24 30.71 13.46
CA LEU A 111 5.91 31.30 13.68
C LEU A 111 5.71 32.65 13.01
N TYR A 112 6.81 33.39 12.82
CA TYR A 112 6.82 34.73 12.23
C TYR A 112 7.12 34.72 10.72
N GLN A 113 7.15 33.55 10.09
CA GLN A 113 7.31 33.42 8.66
C GLN A 113 5.95 33.16 7.98
N PRO A 114 5.76 33.57 6.70
CA PRO A 114 4.58 33.20 5.93
C PRO A 114 4.46 31.67 5.84
N TYR A 115 3.27 31.11 6.11
CA TYR A 115 3.06 29.67 6.21
C TYR A 115 3.42 28.94 4.91
N ASN A 116 3.22 29.55 3.73
CA ASN A 116 3.56 28.99 2.42
C ASN A 116 5.08 28.93 2.15
N THR A 117 5.91 29.62 2.92
CA THR A 117 7.38 29.57 2.78
C THR A 117 7.99 28.42 3.58
N LEU A 118 7.22 27.83 4.50
CA LEU A 118 7.66 26.71 5.32
C LEU A 118 7.72 25.42 4.48
N SER A 119 8.68 24.57 4.80
CA SER A 119 8.70 23.23 4.23
C SER A 119 7.46 22.42 4.63
N ASN A 120 7.03 21.49 3.78
CA ASN A 120 5.87 20.63 4.09
C ASN A 120 6.05 19.85 5.40
N GLY A 121 7.30 19.50 5.76
CA GLY A 121 7.62 18.85 7.02
C GLY A 121 7.40 19.76 8.24
N GLU A 122 7.77 21.04 8.16
CA GLU A 122 7.52 22.03 9.20
C GLU A 122 6.03 22.32 9.35
N GLN A 123 5.31 22.49 8.23
CA GLN A 123 3.85 22.63 8.21
C GLN A 123 3.15 21.46 8.90
N THR A 124 3.57 20.22 8.59
CA THR A 124 3.06 19.01 9.22
C THR A 124 3.25 19.03 10.74
N LYS A 125 4.45 19.36 11.20
CA LYS A 125 4.78 19.43 12.63
C LYS A 125 3.99 20.53 13.36
N LEU A 126 3.85 21.72 12.76
CA LEU A 126 3.08 22.81 13.33
C LEU A 126 1.60 22.46 13.45
N GLN A 127 1.00 21.88 12.40
CA GLN A 127 -0.39 21.45 12.45
C GLN A 127 -0.61 20.39 13.54
N LEU A 128 0.26 19.40 13.65
CA LEU A 128 0.16 18.39 14.70
C LEU A 128 0.29 19.01 16.09
N ALA A 129 1.22 19.96 16.29
CA ALA A 129 1.39 20.66 17.55
C ALA A 129 0.08 21.35 18.00
N VAL A 130 -0.53 22.11 17.12
CA VAL A 130 -1.74 22.90 17.47
C VAL A 130 -2.99 22.02 17.58
N LEU A 131 -3.13 20.97 16.76
CA LEU A 131 -4.30 20.09 16.83
C LEU A 131 -4.36 19.29 18.13
N PHE A 132 -3.22 18.94 18.72
CA PHE A 132 -3.17 18.30 20.04
C PHE A 132 -3.41 19.25 21.23
N LEU A 133 -3.49 20.57 20.99
CA LEU A 133 -3.89 21.54 21.99
C LEU A 133 -5.42 21.72 22.08
N ARG A 134 -6.17 21.23 21.11
CA ARG A 134 -7.63 21.29 21.12
C ARG A 134 -8.19 20.36 22.19
N GLU A 135 -8.96 20.92 23.12
CA GLU A 135 -9.56 20.13 24.19
C GLU A 135 -10.73 19.27 23.71
N ASN A 136 -10.94 18.13 24.36
CA ASN A 136 -12.04 17.18 24.10
C ASN A 136 -12.15 16.72 22.63
N GLN A 137 -11.01 16.63 21.94
CA GLN A 137 -10.94 16.17 20.55
C GLN A 137 -10.23 14.83 20.46
N PHE A 138 -10.77 13.97 19.60
CA PHE A 138 -10.12 12.75 19.14
C PHE A 138 -9.55 13.00 17.75
N LEU A 139 -8.23 12.87 17.61
CA LEU A 139 -7.55 13.31 16.40
C LEU A 139 -7.51 12.21 15.33
N LEU A 140 -7.93 12.53 14.13
CA LEU A 140 -7.89 11.68 12.94
C LEU A 140 -6.72 12.13 12.07
N ILE A 141 -5.62 11.37 12.08
CA ILE A 141 -4.37 11.71 11.40
C ILE A 141 -4.23 10.87 10.14
N ASP A 142 -4.28 11.50 8.97
CA ASP A 142 -4.20 10.81 7.68
C ASP A 142 -2.84 11.11 7.01
N GLU A 143 -1.97 10.09 6.91
CA GLU A 143 -0.67 10.07 6.23
C GLU A 143 0.28 11.23 6.59
N PRO A 144 0.63 11.47 7.86
CA PRO A 144 1.53 12.57 8.25
C PRO A 144 2.97 12.35 7.80
N THR A 145 3.32 11.14 7.37
CA THR A 145 4.67 10.73 6.98
C THR A 145 5.08 11.11 5.58
N ASN A 146 4.13 11.52 4.71
CA ASN A 146 4.38 11.76 3.29
C ASN A 146 5.39 12.88 2.99
N HIS A 147 5.55 13.83 3.91
CA HIS A 147 6.44 15.00 3.72
C HIS A 147 7.59 15.03 4.73
N LEU A 148 7.74 13.98 5.53
CA LEU A 148 8.78 13.89 6.55
C LEU A 148 9.95 13.05 6.06
N ASP A 149 11.17 13.57 6.26
CA ASP A 149 12.37 12.78 6.12
C ASP A 149 12.54 11.78 7.29
N MET A 150 13.54 10.95 7.26
CA MET A 150 13.74 9.88 8.26
C MET A 150 13.87 10.43 9.69
N LEU A 151 14.54 11.58 9.86
CA LEU A 151 14.67 12.25 11.17
C LEU A 151 13.32 12.82 11.62
N GLY A 152 12.61 13.49 10.73
CA GLY A 152 11.26 14.01 10.98
C GLY A 152 10.28 12.92 11.38
N ARG A 153 10.28 11.78 10.70
CA ARG A 153 9.44 10.61 11.06
C ARG A 153 9.77 10.11 12.48
N THR A 154 11.05 10.01 12.82
CA THR A 154 11.47 9.55 14.16
C THR A 154 11.01 10.53 15.25
N LEU A 155 11.13 11.84 15.02
CA LEU A 155 10.70 12.87 15.96
C LEU A 155 9.18 12.86 16.16
N VAL A 156 8.41 12.84 15.05
CA VAL A 156 6.95 12.82 15.12
C VAL A 156 6.44 11.51 15.73
N SER A 157 7.04 10.35 15.43
CA SER A 157 6.69 9.09 16.08
C SER A 157 6.90 9.14 17.59
N ARG A 158 8.04 9.67 18.05
CA ARG A 158 8.32 9.88 19.48
C ARG A 158 7.32 10.84 20.11
N TYR A 159 6.98 11.92 19.43
CA TYR A 159 5.97 12.87 19.88
C TYR A 159 4.59 12.22 20.04
N LEU A 160 4.10 11.50 19.02
CA LEU A 160 2.81 10.82 19.05
C LEU A 160 2.75 9.76 20.16
N ARG A 161 3.86 9.11 20.49
CA ARG A 161 3.94 8.17 21.60
C ARG A 161 3.60 8.81 22.95
N THR A 162 3.86 10.12 23.13
CA THR A 162 3.51 10.87 24.35
C THR A 162 2.06 11.30 24.40
N LYS A 163 1.34 11.17 23.29
CA LYS A 163 -0.08 11.56 23.15
C LYS A 163 -1.00 10.36 23.29
N SER A 164 -2.29 10.65 23.42
CA SER A 164 -3.37 9.65 23.45
C SER A 164 -4.56 10.17 22.67
N GLY A 165 -5.50 9.29 22.33
CA GLY A 165 -6.76 9.68 21.71
C GLY A 165 -6.63 10.05 20.23
N PHE A 166 -6.12 9.14 19.42
CA PHE A 166 -6.04 9.37 17.97
C PHE A 166 -6.16 8.08 17.14
N ILE A 167 -6.62 8.26 15.90
CA ILE A 167 -6.46 7.30 14.81
C ILE A 167 -5.39 7.81 13.87
N LEU A 168 -4.41 6.99 13.56
CA LEU A 168 -3.30 7.27 12.66
C LEU A 168 -3.36 6.36 11.44
N VAL A 169 -3.61 6.92 10.28
CA VAL A 169 -3.41 6.24 8.99
C VAL A 169 -1.98 6.49 8.56
N SER A 170 -1.20 5.44 8.41
CA SER A 170 0.14 5.51 7.83
C SER A 170 0.51 4.18 7.18
N HIS A 171 1.36 4.26 6.18
CA HIS A 171 1.95 3.11 5.50
C HIS A 171 3.39 2.83 5.93
N ASP A 172 3.95 3.63 6.85
CA ASP A 172 5.28 3.45 7.42
C ASP A 172 5.22 2.55 8.66
N ARG A 173 5.78 1.35 8.54
CA ARG A 173 5.74 0.30 9.59
C ARG A 173 6.52 0.71 10.84
N ALA A 174 7.72 1.24 10.66
CA ALA A 174 8.57 1.68 11.77
C ALA A 174 7.93 2.85 12.52
N PHE A 175 7.28 3.75 11.78
CA PHE A 175 6.56 4.88 12.35
C PHE A 175 5.37 4.41 13.20
N LEU A 176 4.55 3.48 12.67
CA LEU A 176 3.44 2.88 13.41
C LEU A 176 3.91 2.16 14.67
N ASP A 177 4.93 1.29 14.56
CA ASP A 177 5.46 0.54 15.70
C ASP A 177 5.96 1.45 16.84
N GLY A 178 6.44 2.65 16.48
CA GLY A 178 6.94 3.60 17.44
C GLY A 178 5.91 4.36 18.26
N CYS A 179 4.63 4.43 17.81
CA CYS A 179 3.66 5.36 18.42
C CYS A 179 2.28 4.78 18.75
N ILE A 180 1.89 3.62 18.21
CA ILE A 180 0.56 3.05 18.43
C ILE A 180 0.57 1.93 19.48
N ASP A 181 -0.62 1.61 20.03
CA ASP A 181 -0.85 0.50 20.95
C ASP A 181 -2.02 -0.41 20.56
N HIS A 182 -2.81 0.01 19.56
CA HIS A 182 -3.89 -0.77 18.96
C HIS A 182 -3.88 -0.64 17.45
N ILE A 183 -4.29 -1.70 16.75
CA ILE A 183 -4.47 -1.71 15.31
C ILE A 183 -5.96 -1.78 14.97
N LEU A 184 -6.39 -0.90 14.10
CA LEU A 184 -7.66 -0.95 13.41
C LEU A 184 -7.38 -1.42 11.97
N SER A 185 -7.81 -2.63 11.60
CA SER A 185 -7.56 -3.18 10.26
C SER A 185 -8.84 -3.30 9.44
N ILE A 186 -8.82 -2.78 8.20
CA ILE A 186 -9.89 -3.03 7.23
C ILE A 186 -9.50 -4.22 6.35
N ASN A 187 -10.30 -5.29 6.48
CA ASN A 187 -10.29 -6.44 5.59
C ASN A 187 -11.41 -6.31 4.54
N LYS A 188 -11.53 -7.29 3.61
CA LYS A 188 -12.60 -7.26 2.57
C LYS A 188 -14.03 -7.19 3.16
N ALA A 189 -14.24 -7.78 4.31
CA ALA A 189 -15.57 -7.96 4.88
C ALA A 189 -15.77 -7.29 6.24
N ASN A 190 -14.70 -7.06 7.01
CA ASN A 190 -14.78 -6.63 8.40
C ASN A 190 -13.73 -5.57 8.74
N ILE A 191 -14.06 -4.77 9.74
CA ILE A 191 -13.10 -3.93 10.46
C ILE A 191 -12.82 -4.62 11.79
N GLU A 192 -11.56 -4.86 12.10
CA GLU A 192 -11.13 -5.54 13.31
C GLU A 192 -10.22 -4.64 14.13
N VAL A 193 -10.41 -4.65 15.44
CA VAL A 193 -9.53 -3.96 16.40
C VAL A 193 -8.70 -4.99 17.13
N GLN A 194 -7.39 -4.81 17.15
CA GLN A 194 -6.46 -5.70 17.83
C GLN A 194 -5.49 -4.89 18.69
N LYS A 195 -5.25 -5.35 19.93
CA LYS A 195 -4.25 -4.76 20.80
C LYS A 195 -2.85 -5.14 20.34
N GLY A 196 -1.97 -4.18 20.30
CA GLY A 196 -0.56 -4.36 19.90
C GLY A 196 -0.11 -3.31 18.90
N ASN A 197 1.15 -3.44 18.48
CA ASN A 197 1.75 -2.61 17.44
C ASN A 197 1.64 -3.28 16.07
N TYR A 198 2.17 -2.63 15.03
CA TYR A 198 2.12 -3.13 13.66
C TYR A 198 2.83 -4.50 13.52
N SER A 199 4.03 -4.65 14.09
CA SER A 199 4.80 -5.89 13.99
C SER A 199 4.06 -7.08 14.61
N SER A 200 3.46 -6.92 15.78
CA SER A 200 2.68 -7.98 16.44
C SER A 200 1.42 -8.35 15.65
N TRP A 201 0.74 -7.36 15.08
CA TRP A 201 -0.40 -7.59 14.21
C TRP A 201 0.00 -8.34 12.93
N TRP A 202 1.13 -7.94 12.30
CA TRP A 202 1.62 -8.56 11.07
C TRP A 202 1.98 -10.04 11.28
N GLU A 203 2.68 -10.37 12.36
CA GLU A 203 2.96 -11.77 12.72
C GLU A 203 1.68 -12.59 12.90
N ASN A 204 0.70 -12.04 13.62
CA ASN A 204 -0.59 -12.71 13.81
C ASN A 204 -1.30 -12.90 12.48
N LYS A 205 -1.29 -11.90 11.61
CA LYS A 205 -1.89 -11.95 10.28
C LYS A 205 -1.21 -13.02 9.41
N GLN A 206 0.12 -13.08 9.40
CA GLN A 206 0.86 -14.11 8.66
C GLN A 206 0.52 -15.54 9.15
N ARG A 207 0.43 -15.73 10.46
CA ARG A 207 0.04 -17.02 11.05
C ARG A 207 -1.39 -17.40 10.66
N GLN A 208 -2.31 -16.46 10.71
CA GLN A 208 -3.69 -16.65 10.30
C GLN A 208 -3.79 -16.99 8.81
N ASP A 209 -3.11 -16.23 7.95
CA ASP A 209 -3.11 -16.46 6.51
C ASP A 209 -2.48 -17.82 6.15
N ALA A 210 -1.41 -18.23 6.84
CA ALA A 210 -0.81 -19.55 6.67
C ALA A 210 -1.77 -20.70 7.06
N PHE A 211 -2.46 -20.54 8.17
CA PHE A 211 -3.48 -21.49 8.63
C PHE A 211 -4.65 -21.59 7.64
N GLU A 212 -5.19 -20.43 7.22
CA GLU A 212 -6.29 -20.38 6.25
C GLU A 212 -5.90 -20.96 4.87
N LEU A 213 -4.63 -20.77 4.46
CA LEU A 213 -4.09 -21.38 3.24
C LEU A 213 -4.05 -22.90 3.35
N GLU A 214 -3.65 -23.43 4.49
CA GLU A 214 -3.62 -24.87 4.69
C GLU A 214 -5.04 -25.47 4.72
N GLU A 215 -5.98 -24.80 5.39
CA GLU A 215 -7.39 -25.19 5.35
C GLU A 215 -7.96 -25.15 3.93
N ASN A 216 -7.72 -24.06 3.19
CA ASN A 216 -8.15 -23.95 1.80
C ASN A 216 -7.54 -25.07 0.92
N ARG A 217 -6.28 -25.44 1.12
CA ARG A 217 -5.65 -26.56 0.41
C ARG A 217 -6.33 -27.89 0.74
N LYS A 218 -6.69 -28.14 2.01
CA LYS A 218 -7.41 -29.34 2.44
C LYS A 218 -8.80 -29.38 1.79
N LEU A 219 -9.55 -28.27 1.87
CA LEU A 219 -10.87 -28.14 1.25
C LEU A 219 -10.82 -28.33 -0.26
N GLN A 220 -9.83 -27.74 -0.93
CA GLN A 220 -9.65 -27.89 -2.38
C GLN A 220 -9.37 -29.34 -2.79
N LYS A 221 -8.50 -30.05 -2.05
CA LYS A 221 -8.24 -31.48 -2.27
C LYS A 221 -9.52 -32.33 -2.09
N GLU A 222 -10.32 -32.02 -1.08
CA GLU A 222 -11.60 -32.71 -0.85
C GLU A 222 -12.62 -32.41 -1.96
N ILE A 223 -12.73 -31.16 -2.42
CA ILE A 223 -13.59 -30.77 -3.55
C ILE A 223 -13.14 -31.53 -4.81
N THR A 224 -11.86 -31.53 -5.13
CA THR A 224 -11.33 -32.25 -6.31
C THR A 224 -11.64 -33.75 -6.21
N ARG A 225 -11.41 -34.38 -5.05
CA ARG A 225 -11.74 -35.81 -4.80
C ARG A 225 -13.23 -36.10 -4.98
N LEU A 226 -14.10 -35.20 -4.51
CA LEU A 226 -15.55 -35.32 -4.69
C LEU A 226 -15.94 -35.17 -6.17
N GLN A 227 -15.33 -34.26 -6.91
CA GLN A 227 -15.54 -34.05 -8.34
C GLN A 227 -15.07 -35.27 -9.16
N GLU A 228 -13.87 -35.78 -8.90
CA GLU A 228 -13.33 -37.00 -9.55
C GLU A 228 -14.24 -38.19 -9.32
N THR A 229 -14.63 -38.44 -8.06
CA THR A 229 -15.53 -39.55 -7.73
C THR A 229 -16.93 -39.36 -8.35
N ALA A 230 -17.39 -38.11 -8.56
CA ALA A 230 -18.64 -37.83 -9.28
C ALA A 230 -18.51 -38.16 -10.78
N ARG A 231 -17.38 -37.80 -11.41
CA ARG A 231 -17.06 -38.11 -12.81
C ARG A 231 -16.93 -39.60 -13.06
N GLU A 232 -16.20 -40.33 -12.22
CA GLU A 232 -16.04 -41.77 -12.34
C GLU A 232 -17.40 -42.50 -12.29
N LYS A 233 -18.29 -42.10 -11.36
CA LYS A 233 -19.62 -42.69 -11.25
C LYS A 233 -20.55 -42.33 -12.39
N ALA A 234 -20.43 -41.13 -12.95
CA ALA A 234 -21.18 -40.74 -14.16
C ALA A 234 -20.74 -41.59 -15.36
N GLN A 235 -19.42 -41.71 -15.58
CA GLN A 235 -18.88 -42.59 -16.64
C GLN A 235 -19.25 -44.07 -16.46
N TRP A 236 -19.30 -44.54 -15.21
CA TRP A 236 -19.75 -45.92 -14.93
C TRP A 236 -21.24 -46.11 -15.22
N SER A 237 -22.08 -45.11 -14.90
CA SER A 237 -23.52 -45.11 -15.25
C SER A 237 -23.73 -45.14 -16.77
N ASP A 238 -22.95 -44.36 -17.52
CA ASP A 238 -23.02 -44.30 -18.99
C ASP A 238 -22.57 -45.66 -19.61
N ARG A 239 -21.55 -46.29 -19.08
CA ARG A 239 -21.10 -47.63 -19.49
C ARG A 239 -22.17 -48.71 -19.23
N VAL A 240 -22.84 -48.66 -18.07
CA VAL A 240 -23.94 -49.57 -17.74
C VAL A 240 -25.14 -49.34 -18.63
N GLU A 241 -25.38 -48.11 -19.04
CA GLU A 241 -26.46 -47.78 -19.99
C GLU A 241 -26.14 -48.24 -21.42
N ALA A 242 -24.88 -48.13 -21.85
CA ALA A 242 -24.39 -48.66 -23.13
C ALA A 242 -24.51 -50.20 -23.24
N THR A 243 -24.38 -50.91 -22.11
CA THR A 243 -24.56 -52.38 -22.08
C THR A 243 -26.03 -52.84 -22.27
N LYS A 244 -27.03 -51.92 -22.31
CA LYS A 244 -28.41 -52.21 -22.64
C LYS A 244 -28.62 -52.57 -24.10
N ILE A 245 -27.66 -52.32 -24.97
CA ILE A 245 -27.76 -52.55 -26.45
C ILE A 245 -26.96 -53.81 -26.80
N GLY A 246 -27.13 -54.91 -26.06
CA GLY A 246 -26.49 -56.18 -26.32
C GLY A 246 -27.47 -57.27 -26.68
N GLN A 247 -27.11 -58.11 -27.67
CA GLN A 247 -27.92 -59.22 -28.21
C GLN A 247 -28.11 -60.32 -27.17
N GLY A 248 -29.37 -60.56 -26.75
CA GLY A 248 -29.80 -61.71 -25.93
C GLY A 248 -31.23 -61.53 -25.42
N PRO A 249 -32.00 -62.64 -25.24
CA PRO A 249 -33.33 -62.60 -24.69
C PRO A 249 -33.27 -62.30 -23.19
N CYS A 250 -33.34 -61.05 -22.84
CA CYS A 250 -33.39 -60.59 -21.45
C CYS A 250 -34.70 -59.86 -21.18
N ASP A 251 -35.27 -60.08 -20.00
CA ASP A 251 -36.44 -59.38 -19.50
C ASP A 251 -36.16 -57.86 -19.41
N ARG A 252 -36.54 -57.17 -20.50
CA ARG A 252 -36.34 -55.74 -20.68
C ARG A 252 -37.00 -54.91 -19.56
N GLY A 253 -38.07 -55.41 -18.97
CA GLY A 253 -38.81 -54.75 -17.89
C GLY A 253 -38.01 -54.73 -16.60
N TYR A 254 -37.37 -55.82 -16.22
CA TYR A 254 -36.55 -55.91 -15.00
C TYR A 254 -35.24 -55.11 -15.08
N ILE A 255 -34.60 -55.14 -16.26
CA ILE A 255 -33.39 -54.36 -16.50
C ILE A 255 -33.68 -52.84 -16.50
N GLY A 256 -34.82 -52.46 -17.14
CA GLY A 256 -35.29 -51.06 -17.14
C GLY A 256 -35.59 -50.53 -15.73
N HIS A 257 -36.27 -51.32 -14.90
CA HIS A 257 -36.59 -50.96 -13.54
C HIS A 257 -35.31 -50.83 -12.66
N LYS A 258 -34.38 -51.79 -12.80
CA LYS A 258 -33.10 -51.76 -12.10
C LYS A 258 -32.23 -50.57 -12.53
N ALA A 259 -32.19 -50.26 -13.82
CA ALA A 259 -31.47 -49.12 -14.33
C ALA A 259 -32.11 -47.76 -13.87
N ALA A 260 -33.42 -47.66 -13.87
CA ALA A 260 -34.12 -46.47 -13.37
C ALA A 260 -33.85 -46.24 -11.85
N LYS A 261 -33.85 -47.35 -11.06
CA LYS A 261 -33.55 -47.28 -9.64
C LYS A 261 -32.04 -46.91 -9.38
N MET A 262 -31.15 -47.38 -10.23
CA MET A 262 -29.72 -47.02 -10.16
C MET A 262 -29.51 -45.55 -10.61
N MET A 263 -30.18 -45.08 -11.66
CA MET A 263 -30.18 -43.71 -12.10
C MET A 263 -30.72 -42.76 -11.04
N ALA A 264 -31.83 -43.08 -10.40
CA ALA A 264 -32.40 -42.30 -9.32
C ALA A 264 -31.43 -42.21 -8.13
N ARG A 265 -30.76 -43.30 -7.76
CA ARG A 265 -29.74 -43.32 -6.74
C ARG A 265 -28.49 -42.51 -7.13
N SER A 266 -28.03 -42.67 -8.38
CA SER A 266 -26.89 -41.89 -8.92
C SER A 266 -27.18 -40.41 -8.90
N LYS A 267 -28.39 -39.99 -9.37
CA LYS A 267 -28.82 -38.58 -9.35
C LYS A 267 -28.96 -38.00 -7.95
N ALA A 268 -29.49 -38.77 -7.00
CA ALA A 268 -29.55 -38.37 -5.59
C ALA A 268 -28.16 -38.22 -4.95
N ILE A 269 -27.23 -39.09 -5.29
CA ILE A 269 -25.83 -39.02 -4.82
C ILE A 269 -25.12 -37.83 -5.48
N ALA A 270 -25.33 -37.58 -6.79
CA ALA A 270 -24.80 -36.42 -7.49
C ALA A 270 -25.31 -35.11 -6.88
N GLY A 271 -26.60 -35.00 -6.63
CA GLY A 271 -27.19 -33.82 -6.02
C GLY A 271 -26.67 -33.54 -4.58
N ARG A 272 -26.50 -34.61 -3.75
CA ARG A 272 -25.90 -34.45 -2.43
C ARG A 272 -24.44 -34.01 -2.51
N ARG A 273 -23.70 -34.45 -3.52
CA ARG A 273 -22.30 -34.06 -3.72
C ARG A 273 -22.17 -32.64 -4.25
N GLU A 274 -23.04 -32.25 -5.21
CA GLU A 274 -23.09 -30.88 -5.67
C GLU A 274 -23.42 -29.92 -4.53
N ALA A 275 -24.37 -30.29 -3.67
CA ALA A 275 -24.66 -29.50 -2.47
C ALA A 275 -23.46 -29.44 -1.52
N ALA A 276 -22.76 -30.58 -1.30
CA ALA A 276 -21.56 -30.60 -0.46
C ALA A 276 -20.39 -29.81 -1.08
N ILE A 277 -20.21 -29.85 -2.40
CA ILE A 277 -19.22 -29.04 -3.11
C ILE A 277 -19.57 -27.55 -2.99
N ALA A 278 -20.84 -27.19 -3.18
CA ALA A 278 -21.30 -25.80 -3.04
C ALA A 278 -21.14 -25.27 -1.61
N GLU A 279 -21.42 -26.10 -0.60
CA GLU A 279 -21.20 -25.78 0.81
C GLU A 279 -19.71 -25.60 1.12
N LYS A 280 -18.87 -26.54 0.71
CA LYS A 280 -17.42 -26.45 0.90
C LYS A 280 -16.78 -25.29 0.12
N SER A 281 -17.30 -24.97 -1.08
CA SER A 281 -16.82 -23.83 -1.85
C SER A 281 -17.11 -22.49 -1.14
N LYS A 282 -18.25 -22.39 -0.41
CA LYS A 282 -18.55 -21.22 0.43
C LYS A 282 -17.61 -21.06 1.62
N LEU A 283 -17.03 -22.15 2.11
CA LEU A 283 -16.05 -22.15 3.20
C LEU A 283 -14.65 -21.75 2.75
N LEU A 284 -14.37 -21.76 1.42
CA LEU A 284 -13.09 -21.27 0.89
C LEU A 284 -12.98 -19.78 1.19
N LYS A 285 -12.08 -19.45 2.10
CA LYS A 285 -11.79 -18.05 2.45
C LYS A 285 -11.05 -17.38 1.30
N ASN A 286 -11.50 -16.18 0.94
CA ASN A 286 -10.83 -15.31 -0.02
C ASN A 286 -9.58 -14.70 0.63
N ILE A 287 -8.50 -15.48 0.70
CA ILE A 287 -7.22 -14.98 1.16
C ILE A 287 -6.67 -14.03 0.09
N GLU A 288 -6.35 -12.82 0.49
CA GLU A 288 -5.65 -11.87 -0.38
C GLU A 288 -4.22 -12.38 -0.61
N ARG A 289 -4.02 -13.16 -1.66
CA ARG A 289 -2.68 -13.61 -2.04
C ARG A 289 -1.92 -12.43 -2.64
N ALA A 290 -0.73 -12.20 -2.10
CA ALA A 290 0.31 -11.48 -2.79
C ALA A 290 0.86 -12.42 -3.88
N ASP A 291 0.40 -12.25 -5.13
CA ASP A 291 0.98 -13.02 -6.23
C ASP A 291 2.44 -12.62 -6.43
N SER A 292 3.31 -13.59 -6.71
CA SER A 292 4.72 -13.32 -6.92
C SER A 292 4.94 -12.43 -8.15
N LEU A 293 5.63 -11.33 -7.93
CA LEU A 293 6.10 -10.43 -9.00
C LEU A 293 7.36 -11.01 -9.65
N LYS A 294 7.68 -10.58 -10.87
CA LYS A 294 8.93 -10.92 -11.56
C LYS A 294 9.53 -9.65 -12.15
N ILE A 295 10.83 -9.48 -12.02
CA ILE A 295 11.59 -8.36 -12.60
C ILE A 295 12.58 -8.92 -13.64
N PHE A 296 12.77 -8.16 -14.74
CA PHE A 296 13.61 -8.58 -15.85
C PHE A 296 14.89 -7.75 -15.87
N GLN A 297 15.99 -8.36 -15.43
CA GLN A 297 17.30 -7.72 -15.46
C GLN A 297 18.14 -8.24 -16.61
N LEU A 298 18.81 -7.32 -17.33
CA LEU A 298 19.77 -7.66 -18.35
C LEU A 298 21.15 -7.88 -17.71
N PRO A 299 21.91 -8.89 -18.16
CA PRO A 299 23.30 -9.04 -17.76
C PRO A 299 24.15 -7.94 -18.41
N TYR A 300 25.10 -7.40 -17.65
CA TYR A 300 26.03 -6.41 -18.16
C TYR A 300 27.45 -6.99 -18.23
N HIS A 301 28.18 -6.70 -19.30
CA HIS A 301 29.48 -7.31 -19.60
C HIS A 301 30.65 -6.70 -18.82
N GLN A 302 30.49 -5.48 -18.29
CA GLN A 302 31.51 -4.79 -17.51
C GLN A 302 31.20 -4.88 -16.01
N SER A 303 32.22 -4.68 -15.18
CA SER A 303 32.11 -4.73 -13.73
C SER A 303 31.44 -3.50 -13.10
N THR A 304 31.37 -2.38 -13.84
CA THR A 304 30.81 -1.12 -13.36
C THR A 304 29.79 -0.57 -14.35
N LEU A 305 28.59 -0.28 -13.86
CA LEU A 305 27.51 0.32 -14.64
C LEU A 305 27.59 1.85 -14.64
N VAL A 306 27.81 2.42 -13.47
CA VAL A 306 27.93 3.88 -13.26
C VAL A 306 29.06 4.14 -12.28
N ARG A 307 29.86 5.18 -12.53
CA ARG A 307 30.89 5.67 -11.63
C ARG A 307 30.76 7.18 -11.49
N LEU A 308 30.72 7.64 -10.26
CA LEU A 308 30.78 9.05 -9.89
C LEU A 308 32.10 9.31 -9.14
N GLN A 309 32.80 10.41 -9.49
CA GLN A 309 34.06 10.81 -8.83
C GLN A 309 34.01 12.31 -8.53
N ASN A 310 34.08 12.64 -7.23
CA ASN A 310 34.10 14.00 -6.71
C ASN A 310 33.00 14.90 -7.27
N VAL A 311 31.79 14.34 -7.41
CA VAL A 311 30.66 15.04 -8.00
C VAL A 311 30.09 16.04 -7.00
N THR A 312 30.03 17.31 -7.40
CA THR A 312 29.39 18.38 -6.66
C THR A 312 28.31 19.02 -7.54
N ILE A 313 27.08 19.12 -7.04
CA ILE A 313 25.94 19.72 -7.75
C ILE A 313 25.61 21.06 -7.11
N SER A 314 25.50 22.12 -7.96
CA SER A 314 25.16 23.47 -7.52
C SER A 314 24.16 24.12 -8.46
N TYR A 315 23.18 24.82 -7.89
CA TYR A 315 22.21 25.64 -8.61
C TYR A 315 22.48 27.12 -8.30
N GLY A 316 23.17 27.81 -9.20
CA GLY A 316 23.70 29.14 -8.95
C GLY A 316 24.70 29.12 -7.80
N GLU A 317 24.47 29.92 -6.77
CA GLU A 317 25.34 29.97 -5.57
C GLU A 317 25.03 28.87 -4.56
N ARG A 318 23.91 28.16 -4.71
CA ARG A 318 23.50 27.14 -3.75
C ARG A 318 24.06 25.76 -4.13
N THR A 319 25.01 25.26 -3.34
CA THR A 319 25.48 23.86 -3.46
C THR A 319 24.52 22.96 -2.72
N VAL A 320 24.01 21.90 -3.38
CA VAL A 320 23.06 20.94 -2.83
C VAL A 320 23.71 19.62 -2.40
N CYS A 321 24.77 19.18 -3.08
CA CYS A 321 25.58 18.07 -2.63
C CYS A 321 27.04 18.28 -3.01
N ARG A 322 27.99 17.76 -2.20
CA ARG A 322 29.43 17.98 -2.39
C ARG A 322 30.19 16.66 -2.35
N ASP A 323 31.18 16.57 -3.24
CA ASP A 323 32.24 15.55 -3.23
C ASP A 323 31.71 14.10 -3.16
N ILE A 324 30.69 13.80 -3.96
CA ILE A 324 30.07 12.49 -3.98
C ILE A 324 30.85 11.56 -4.89
N SER A 325 31.31 10.45 -4.33
CA SER A 325 32.09 9.43 -5.07
C SER A 325 31.58 8.04 -4.72
N PHE A 326 31.05 7.31 -5.70
CA PHE A 326 30.68 5.90 -5.55
C PHE A 326 30.54 5.22 -6.93
N GLU A 327 30.46 3.88 -6.90
CA GLU A 327 30.27 3.05 -8.09
C GLU A 327 29.05 2.16 -7.92
N ILE A 328 28.34 1.93 -9.03
CA ILE A 328 27.24 0.97 -9.14
C ILE A 328 27.73 -0.22 -9.97
N ARG A 329 27.72 -1.39 -9.38
CA ARG A 329 28.09 -2.67 -10.01
C ARG A 329 26.85 -3.56 -10.20
N PRO A 330 26.88 -4.52 -11.13
CA PRO A 330 25.80 -5.50 -11.24
C PRO A 330 25.50 -6.19 -9.91
N GLY A 331 24.22 -6.23 -9.51
CA GLY A 331 23.75 -6.79 -8.23
C GLY A 331 23.81 -5.84 -7.04
N ASP A 332 24.31 -4.61 -7.21
CA ASP A 332 24.26 -3.60 -6.15
C ASP A 332 22.84 -3.09 -5.93
N ARG A 333 22.46 -3.01 -4.67
CA ARG A 333 21.21 -2.38 -4.21
C ARG A 333 21.58 -1.22 -3.30
N ILE A 334 21.66 -0.03 -3.89
CA ILE A 334 22.18 1.17 -3.23
C ILE A 334 21.02 2.05 -2.78
N CYS A 335 20.98 2.35 -1.48
CA CYS A 335 20.09 3.34 -0.90
C CYS A 335 20.80 4.69 -0.80
N LEU A 336 20.23 5.75 -1.42
CA LEU A 336 20.66 7.13 -1.21
C LEU A 336 19.90 7.71 -0.01
N GLN A 337 20.63 8.11 1.02
CA GLN A 337 20.09 8.72 2.24
C GLN A 337 20.54 10.17 2.38
N GLY A 338 19.79 10.97 3.11
CA GLY A 338 20.10 12.36 3.41
C GLY A 338 18.86 13.18 3.72
N PRO A 339 19.00 14.36 4.31
CA PRO A 339 17.88 15.25 4.61
C PRO A 339 17.17 15.73 3.34
N ASN A 340 15.96 16.28 3.49
CA ASN A 340 15.26 16.88 2.39
C ASN A 340 16.07 18.07 1.83
N GLY A 341 16.13 18.16 0.51
CA GLY A 341 16.93 19.21 -0.16
C GLY A 341 18.42 18.92 -0.29
N SER A 342 18.93 17.74 0.14
CA SER A 342 20.36 17.35 0.01
C SER A 342 20.78 16.91 -1.40
N GLY A 343 19.93 17.11 -2.41
CA GLY A 343 20.28 16.84 -3.82
C GLY A 343 20.10 15.39 -4.29
N LYS A 344 19.38 14.53 -3.54
CA LYS A 344 19.13 13.11 -3.90
C LYS A 344 18.54 13.00 -5.31
N SER A 345 17.41 13.65 -5.56
CA SER A 345 16.75 13.61 -6.88
C SER A 345 17.58 14.27 -7.97
N SER A 346 18.37 15.32 -7.67
CA SER A 346 19.30 15.93 -8.62
C SER A 346 20.39 14.94 -9.04
N LEU A 347 20.93 14.16 -8.08
CA LEU A 347 21.92 13.14 -8.37
C LEU A 347 21.34 12.00 -9.23
N LEU A 348 20.10 11.56 -8.96
CA LEU A 348 19.43 10.56 -9.79
C LEU A 348 19.24 11.06 -11.23
N ARG A 349 18.79 12.31 -11.41
CA ARG A 349 18.62 12.94 -12.74
C ARG A 349 19.94 13.10 -13.47
N LEU A 350 21.01 13.45 -12.77
CA LEU A 350 22.35 13.51 -13.35
C LEU A 350 22.80 12.14 -13.91
N ILE A 351 22.54 11.05 -13.19
CA ILE A 351 22.80 9.67 -13.64
C ILE A 351 21.91 9.30 -14.84
N LEU A 352 20.71 9.85 -14.93
CA LEU A 352 19.81 9.67 -16.10
C LEU A 352 20.29 10.44 -17.34
N GLY A 353 21.32 11.28 -17.22
CA GLY A 353 21.89 12.06 -18.32
C GLY A 353 21.23 13.43 -18.51
N GLU A 354 20.44 13.89 -17.53
CA GLU A 354 19.91 15.27 -17.59
C GLU A 354 21.04 16.29 -17.41
N ALA A 355 20.89 17.45 -18.07
CA ALA A 355 21.85 18.56 -17.99
C ALA A 355 21.78 19.28 -16.63
N ILE A 356 22.33 18.67 -15.59
CA ILE A 356 22.42 19.24 -14.25
C ILE A 356 23.80 19.89 -14.08
N PRO A 357 23.88 21.15 -13.61
CA PRO A 357 25.14 21.82 -13.33
C PRO A 357 25.93 21.08 -12.24
N HIS A 358 27.09 20.56 -12.59
CA HIS A 358 27.95 19.81 -11.68
C HIS A 358 29.43 19.97 -11.99
N THR A 359 30.26 19.68 -11.01
CA THR A 359 31.70 19.44 -11.15
C THR A 359 32.01 17.98 -10.81
N GLY A 360 33.22 17.53 -11.14
CA GLY A 360 33.58 16.12 -10.99
C GLY A 360 33.27 15.32 -12.26
N GLU A 361 33.34 14.01 -12.17
CA GLU A 361 33.17 13.11 -13.29
C GLU A 361 32.05 12.12 -13.07
N VAL A 362 31.17 11.98 -14.08
CA VAL A 362 30.11 10.98 -14.13
C VAL A 362 30.33 10.12 -15.37
N ARG A 363 30.60 8.83 -15.18
CA ARG A 363 30.75 7.86 -16.26
C ARG A 363 29.63 6.83 -16.20
N ILE A 364 28.90 6.70 -17.28
CA ILE A 364 27.89 5.66 -17.49
C ILE A 364 28.46 4.68 -18.53
N GLY A 365 28.36 3.41 -18.22
CA GLY A 365 28.88 2.35 -19.11
C GLY A 365 28.18 2.36 -20.47
N SER A 366 28.91 2.01 -21.51
CA SER A 366 28.36 1.97 -22.86
C SER A 366 27.20 0.97 -22.98
N GLY A 367 26.08 1.40 -23.55
CA GLY A 367 24.91 0.56 -23.78
C GLY A 367 24.12 0.21 -22.50
N VAL A 368 24.38 0.86 -21.39
CA VAL A 368 23.57 0.69 -20.16
C VAL A 368 22.15 1.17 -20.42
N ARG A 369 21.17 0.30 -20.14
CA ARG A 369 19.75 0.64 -20.18
C ARG A 369 19.29 0.92 -18.76
N LEU A 370 18.71 2.10 -18.55
CA LEU A 370 18.20 2.58 -17.28
C LEU A 370 16.67 2.54 -17.28
N SER A 371 16.08 2.28 -16.13
CA SER A 371 14.64 2.45 -15.89
C SER A 371 14.48 3.43 -14.74
N TYR A 372 13.54 4.35 -14.85
CA TYR A 372 13.34 5.39 -13.85
C TYR A 372 11.90 5.43 -13.33
N VAL A 373 11.78 5.49 -12.02
CA VAL A 373 10.51 5.82 -11.33
C VAL A 373 10.68 7.17 -10.67
N SER A 374 9.98 8.18 -11.19
CA SER A 374 10.04 9.56 -10.67
C SER A 374 9.31 9.70 -9.33
N GLN A 375 9.75 10.65 -8.50
CA GLN A 375 9.04 11.05 -7.30
C GLN A 375 7.66 11.60 -7.65
N SER A 376 7.59 12.50 -8.64
CA SER A 376 6.34 13.12 -9.09
C SER A 376 5.59 12.22 -10.07
N THR A 377 4.28 12.19 -9.94
CA THR A 377 3.34 11.53 -10.87
C THR A 377 2.73 12.50 -11.88
N LEU A 378 3.16 13.77 -11.87
CA LEU A 378 2.71 14.80 -12.80
C LEU A 378 3.13 14.48 -14.23
N GLY A 379 2.25 14.76 -15.19
CA GLY A 379 2.52 14.55 -16.63
C GLY A 379 2.22 13.14 -17.13
N LEU A 380 1.73 12.22 -16.27
CA LEU A 380 1.16 10.96 -16.73
C LEU A 380 -0.23 11.22 -17.30
N GLY A 381 -0.36 11.09 -18.63
CA GLY A 381 -1.64 11.24 -19.36
C GLY A 381 -1.85 10.13 -20.38
N GLY A 382 -3.05 10.09 -20.95
CA GLY A 382 -3.42 9.12 -21.97
C GLY A 382 -3.78 7.73 -21.42
N SER A 383 -3.76 6.71 -22.30
CA SER A 383 -4.14 5.35 -21.91
C SER A 383 -2.94 4.53 -21.43
N LEU A 384 -3.21 3.49 -20.63
CA LEU A 384 -2.18 2.50 -20.23
C LEU A 384 -1.55 1.80 -21.43
N ARG A 385 -2.31 1.61 -22.51
CA ARG A 385 -1.82 1.00 -23.77
C ARG A 385 -0.77 1.88 -24.45
N ASP A 386 -1.04 3.19 -24.53
CA ASP A 386 -0.09 4.14 -25.13
C ASP A 386 1.20 4.20 -24.31
N LEU A 387 1.07 4.28 -22.99
CA LEU A 387 2.21 4.25 -22.08
C LEU A 387 3.05 2.95 -22.25
N ALA A 388 2.41 1.79 -22.34
CA ALA A 388 3.10 0.52 -22.54
C ALA A 388 3.89 0.52 -23.87
N ARG A 389 3.29 1.01 -24.94
CA ARG A 389 3.93 1.11 -26.26
C ARG A 389 5.13 2.06 -26.22
N ASP A 390 4.96 3.25 -25.64
CA ASP A 390 6.00 4.28 -25.59
C ASP A 390 7.19 3.84 -24.72
N GLN A 391 6.93 3.04 -23.69
CA GLN A 391 7.95 2.48 -22.81
C GLN A 391 8.50 1.12 -23.26
N GLY A 392 8.06 0.61 -24.43
CA GLY A 392 8.51 -0.66 -24.98
C GLY A 392 8.18 -1.89 -24.11
N VAL A 393 7.05 -1.83 -23.38
CA VAL A 393 6.58 -2.90 -22.50
C VAL A 393 5.36 -3.58 -23.12
N GLU A 394 5.28 -4.90 -23.00
CA GLU A 394 4.11 -5.65 -23.47
C GLU A 394 2.89 -5.33 -22.60
N GLU A 395 1.77 -4.91 -23.21
CA GLU A 395 0.54 -4.51 -22.53
C GLU A 395 0.01 -5.61 -21.60
N SER A 396 0.00 -6.85 -22.06
CA SER A 396 -0.48 -8.00 -21.28
C SER A 396 0.34 -8.22 -20.01
N LEU A 397 1.67 -8.04 -20.10
CA LEU A 397 2.57 -8.13 -18.96
C LEU A 397 2.34 -6.99 -17.98
N LEU A 398 2.17 -5.76 -18.46
CA LEU A 398 1.88 -4.59 -17.64
C LEU A 398 0.56 -4.75 -16.88
N LEU A 399 -0.52 -5.15 -17.57
CA LEU A 399 -1.83 -5.40 -16.95
C LEU A 399 -1.77 -6.50 -15.89
N SER A 400 -1.04 -7.60 -16.18
CA SER A 400 -0.81 -8.67 -15.21
C SER A 400 -0.05 -8.16 -13.97
N MET A 401 0.95 -7.32 -14.16
CA MET A 401 1.73 -6.72 -13.06
C MET A 401 0.87 -5.79 -12.22
N LEU A 402 0.06 -4.93 -12.84
CA LEU A 402 -0.86 -4.03 -12.15
C LEU A 402 -1.92 -4.77 -11.33
N ALA A 403 -2.48 -5.86 -11.89
CA ALA A 403 -3.42 -6.72 -11.17
C ALA A 403 -2.78 -7.33 -9.91
N LYS A 404 -1.52 -7.78 -10.00
CA LYS A 404 -0.74 -8.29 -8.85
C LYS A 404 -0.46 -7.21 -7.81
N LEU A 405 -0.21 -5.97 -8.23
CA LEU A 405 -0.09 -4.80 -7.34
C LEU A 405 -1.45 -4.31 -6.79
N GLY A 406 -2.53 -5.06 -7.04
CA GLY A 406 -3.85 -4.81 -6.48
C GLY A 406 -4.64 -3.71 -7.19
N MET A 407 -4.34 -3.42 -8.46
CA MET A 407 -5.20 -2.57 -9.30
C MET A 407 -6.31 -3.39 -9.94
N ALA A 408 -7.55 -2.95 -9.74
CA ALA A 408 -8.71 -3.59 -10.36
C ALA A 408 -8.77 -3.28 -11.87
N LYS A 409 -9.37 -4.20 -12.64
CA LYS A 409 -9.53 -4.02 -14.10
C LYS A 409 -10.23 -2.71 -14.46
N THR A 410 -11.26 -2.32 -13.72
CA THR A 410 -11.97 -1.04 -13.88
C THR A 410 -11.10 0.19 -13.69
N GLN A 411 -9.99 0.07 -12.99
CA GLN A 411 -9.01 1.16 -12.79
C GLN A 411 -7.99 1.20 -13.94
N THR A 412 -7.64 0.04 -14.50
CA THR A 412 -6.69 -0.03 -15.63
C THR A 412 -7.31 0.37 -16.96
N GLU A 413 -8.66 0.46 -17.05
CA GLU A 413 -9.39 0.94 -18.21
C GLU A 413 -9.61 2.47 -18.23
N LYS A 414 -9.22 3.16 -17.12
CA LYS A 414 -9.33 4.62 -17.02
C LYS A 414 -8.12 5.32 -17.61
N ASP A 415 -8.32 6.57 -18.01
CA ASP A 415 -7.21 7.45 -18.35
C ASP A 415 -6.28 7.69 -17.15
N LEU A 416 -4.99 7.72 -17.41
CA LEU A 416 -3.95 7.87 -16.38
C LEU A 416 -4.12 9.17 -15.57
N GLU A 417 -4.64 10.24 -16.18
CA GLU A 417 -4.92 11.51 -15.49
C GLU A 417 -5.93 11.35 -14.36
N SER A 418 -6.95 10.49 -14.56
CA SER A 418 -8.03 10.24 -13.60
C SER A 418 -7.64 9.32 -12.44
N LEU A 419 -6.45 8.73 -12.48
CA LEU A 419 -5.94 7.86 -11.42
C LEU A 419 -5.45 8.68 -10.22
N SER A 420 -5.61 8.14 -9.01
CA SER A 420 -4.99 8.71 -7.81
C SER A 420 -3.46 8.60 -7.87
N ASP A 421 -2.75 9.46 -7.12
CA ASP A 421 -1.27 9.44 -7.10
C ASP A 421 -0.69 8.07 -6.72
N GLY A 422 -1.32 7.37 -5.77
CA GLY A 422 -0.93 6.00 -5.43
C GLY A 422 -1.14 5.00 -6.57
N GLN A 423 -2.18 5.16 -7.39
CA GLN A 423 -2.41 4.34 -8.57
C GLN A 423 -1.40 4.68 -9.68
N LYS A 424 -1.15 5.96 -9.92
CA LYS A 424 -0.12 6.44 -10.86
C LYS A 424 1.26 5.90 -10.48
N LYS A 425 1.60 5.92 -9.18
CA LYS A 425 2.88 5.38 -8.68
C LYS A 425 3.00 3.87 -8.93
N LYS A 426 1.91 3.10 -8.72
CA LYS A 426 1.86 1.67 -9.06
C LYS A 426 2.07 1.43 -10.57
N VAL A 427 1.53 2.29 -11.43
CA VAL A 427 1.75 2.22 -12.88
C VAL A 427 3.21 2.43 -13.22
N LEU A 428 3.85 3.49 -12.71
CA LEU A 428 5.27 3.76 -12.94
C LEU A 428 6.16 2.60 -12.48
N LEU A 429 5.89 2.04 -11.30
CA LEU A 429 6.61 0.87 -10.79
C LEU A 429 6.40 -0.37 -11.66
N ALA A 430 5.15 -0.64 -12.05
CA ALA A 430 4.84 -1.78 -12.92
C ALA A 430 5.58 -1.67 -14.26
N VAL A 431 5.62 -0.49 -14.87
CA VAL A 431 6.40 -0.21 -16.08
C VAL A 431 7.87 -0.50 -15.85
N SER A 432 8.46 0.08 -14.79
CA SER A 432 9.88 -0.12 -14.46
C SER A 432 10.23 -1.61 -14.24
N ILE A 433 9.37 -2.34 -13.53
CA ILE A 433 9.57 -3.78 -13.26
C ILE A 433 9.48 -4.62 -14.54
N CYS A 434 8.60 -4.23 -15.48
CA CYS A 434 8.42 -4.94 -16.76
C CYS A 434 9.50 -4.61 -17.79
N GLN A 435 10.21 -3.49 -17.65
CA GLN A 435 11.29 -3.10 -18.55
C GLN A 435 12.52 -4.01 -18.41
N LYS A 436 13.13 -4.38 -19.53
CA LYS A 436 14.41 -5.12 -19.57
C LYS A 436 15.56 -4.13 -19.46
N THR A 437 16.12 -3.97 -18.25
CA THR A 437 17.14 -2.95 -17.94
C THR A 437 18.34 -3.53 -17.20
N HIS A 438 19.45 -2.77 -17.17
CA HIS A 438 20.64 -3.11 -16.41
C HIS A 438 20.63 -2.49 -15.02
N LEU A 439 19.96 -1.32 -14.85
CA LEU A 439 19.88 -0.58 -13.60
C LEU A 439 18.50 0.05 -13.48
N HIS A 440 17.83 -0.21 -12.35
CA HIS A 440 16.62 0.48 -11.93
C HIS A 440 16.99 1.67 -11.08
N ILE A 441 16.39 2.83 -11.33
CA ILE A 441 16.56 4.06 -10.55
C ILE A 441 15.18 4.46 -10.04
N TRP A 442 14.99 4.43 -8.71
CA TRP A 442 13.70 4.69 -8.09
C TRP A 442 13.78 5.83 -7.10
N ASP A 443 12.99 6.87 -7.35
CA ASP A 443 12.87 8.04 -6.49
C ASP A 443 11.56 7.95 -5.67
N GLU A 444 11.70 7.62 -4.38
CA GLU A 444 10.61 7.40 -3.41
C GLU A 444 9.50 6.48 -3.96
N PRO A 445 9.84 5.23 -4.33
CA PRO A 445 8.88 4.31 -4.95
C PRO A 445 7.72 3.91 -4.04
N LEU A 446 7.89 3.98 -2.70
CA LEU A 446 6.89 3.53 -1.72
C LEU A 446 5.86 4.61 -1.36
N ASN A 447 6.06 5.85 -1.81
CA ASN A 447 5.10 6.91 -1.51
C ASN A 447 3.71 6.55 -2.04
N PHE A 448 2.69 6.76 -1.20
CA PHE A 448 1.29 6.42 -1.48
C PHE A 448 1.01 4.93 -1.72
N MET A 449 1.96 4.03 -1.45
CA MET A 449 1.75 2.58 -1.55
C MET A 449 1.28 1.99 -0.22
N ASP A 450 0.26 1.13 -0.30
CA ASP A 450 -0.20 0.38 0.86
C ASP A 450 0.84 -0.67 1.32
N VAL A 451 0.75 -1.05 2.59
CA VAL A 451 1.71 -1.95 3.24
C VAL A 451 1.84 -3.30 2.53
N ILE A 452 0.73 -3.85 2.00
CA ILE A 452 0.76 -5.14 1.29
C ILE A 452 1.53 -5.02 -0.02
N SER A 453 1.28 -3.95 -0.80
CA SER A 453 2.03 -3.68 -2.01
C SER A 453 3.52 -3.43 -1.74
N ARG A 454 3.88 -2.78 -0.61
CA ARG A 454 5.27 -2.62 -0.16
C ARG A 454 5.93 -3.96 0.14
N THR A 455 5.26 -4.84 0.88
CA THR A 455 5.77 -6.20 1.16
C THR A 455 6.01 -7.01 -0.11
N GLN A 456 5.08 -6.94 -1.08
CA GLN A 456 5.26 -7.59 -2.39
C GLN A 456 6.50 -7.08 -3.13
N LEU A 457 6.75 -5.76 -3.06
CA LEU A 457 7.92 -5.15 -3.68
C LEU A 457 9.22 -5.57 -2.98
N GLU A 458 9.23 -5.65 -1.65
CA GLU A 458 10.36 -6.18 -0.88
C GLU A 458 10.68 -7.64 -1.26
N GLU A 459 9.67 -8.50 -1.28
CA GLU A 459 9.83 -9.90 -1.67
C GLU A 459 10.38 -10.04 -3.10
N LEU A 460 9.91 -9.19 -4.04
CA LEU A 460 10.45 -9.12 -5.38
C LEU A 460 11.95 -8.80 -5.39
N LEU A 461 12.34 -7.72 -4.70
CA LEU A 461 13.72 -7.25 -4.67
C LEU A 461 14.66 -8.22 -3.94
N LEU A 462 14.20 -8.89 -2.89
CA LEU A 462 14.95 -9.92 -2.17
C LEU A 462 15.11 -11.21 -2.99
N THR A 463 14.08 -11.57 -3.74
CA THR A 463 14.08 -12.80 -4.56
C THR A 463 14.96 -12.68 -5.80
N PHE A 464 14.80 -11.59 -6.54
CA PHE A 464 15.48 -11.41 -7.85
C PHE A 464 16.79 -10.64 -7.74
N LYS A 465 17.02 -9.93 -6.63
CA LYS A 465 18.23 -9.15 -6.35
C LYS A 465 18.67 -8.27 -7.52
N PRO A 466 17.78 -7.45 -8.11
CA PRO A 466 18.12 -6.61 -9.24
C PRO A 466 19.16 -5.55 -8.85
N THR A 467 19.88 -5.03 -9.85
CA THR A 467 20.70 -3.83 -9.64
C THR A 467 19.80 -2.62 -9.54
N ILE A 468 19.84 -1.93 -8.42
CA ILE A 468 18.94 -0.80 -8.13
C ILE A 468 19.65 0.29 -7.35
N LEU A 469 19.39 1.54 -7.75
CA LEU A 469 19.69 2.75 -6.99
C LEU A 469 18.37 3.38 -6.58
N PHE A 470 18.14 3.58 -5.30
CA PHE A 470 16.86 4.10 -4.82
C PHE A 470 17.01 5.12 -3.69
N VAL A 471 16.05 6.02 -3.62
CA VAL A 471 15.83 6.95 -2.52
C VAL A 471 14.59 6.50 -1.78
N GLU A 472 14.69 6.29 -0.48
CA GLU A 472 13.54 5.96 0.37
C GLU A 472 13.73 6.47 1.81
N HIS A 473 12.59 6.72 2.46
CA HIS A 473 12.52 7.17 3.84
C HIS A 473 11.96 6.11 4.80
N ASP A 474 11.54 4.94 4.29
CA ASP A 474 11.17 3.77 5.10
C ASP A 474 12.43 3.05 5.57
N LYS A 475 12.72 3.16 6.87
CA LYS A 475 13.92 2.60 7.47
C LYS A 475 14.01 1.08 7.31
N MET A 476 12.91 0.37 7.54
CA MET A 476 12.87 -1.09 7.43
C MET A 476 13.12 -1.55 5.99
N PHE A 477 12.53 -0.87 5.02
CA PHE A 477 12.77 -1.16 3.61
C PHE A 477 14.24 -0.95 3.23
N CYS A 478 14.83 0.18 3.64
CA CYS A 478 16.24 0.47 3.35
C CYS A 478 17.16 -0.59 3.97
N GLU A 479 16.96 -0.97 5.23
CA GLU A 479 17.77 -1.97 5.93
C GLU A 479 17.63 -3.38 5.33
N HIS A 480 16.44 -3.76 4.87
CA HIS A 480 16.21 -5.09 4.28
C HIS A 480 16.74 -5.19 2.84
N ILE A 481 16.59 -4.14 2.04
CA ILE A 481 16.87 -4.20 0.61
C ILE A 481 18.30 -3.77 0.28
N ALA A 482 18.81 -2.69 0.89
CA ALA A 482 20.11 -2.16 0.52
C ALA A 482 21.25 -3.10 0.96
N ASN A 483 22.21 -3.32 0.06
CA ASN A 483 23.51 -3.89 0.40
C ASN A 483 24.61 -2.81 0.51
N LYS A 484 24.31 -1.59 0.05
CA LYS A 484 25.16 -0.40 0.18
C LYS A 484 24.31 0.82 0.51
N THR A 485 24.84 1.74 1.29
CA THR A 485 24.19 3.03 1.58
C THR A 485 25.16 4.16 1.25
N VAL A 486 24.64 5.17 0.55
CA VAL A 486 25.39 6.41 0.26
C VAL A 486 24.64 7.56 0.94
N THR A 487 25.32 8.27 1.83
CA THR A 487 24.72 9.39 2.56
C THR A 487 25.15 10.71 1.91
N LEU A 488 24.17 11.53 1.60
CA LEU A 488 24.36 12.91 1.13
C LEU A 488 24.19 13.83 2.35
N GLY A 489 25.20 14.62 2.62
CA GLY A 489 25.23 15.55 3.75
C GLY A 489 25.44 16.98 3.33
#